data_7c80804d5e40fda32001ad4c68466b40
#
_entry.id   7c80804d5e40fda32001ad4c68466b40
#
_cell.length_a   1.000
_cell.length_b   1.000
_cell.length_c   1.000
_cell.angle_alpha   90.00
_cell.angle_beta   90.00
_cell.angle_gamma   90.00
#
_symmetry.space_group_name_H-M   'P 1'
#
loop_
_entity.id
_entity.type
_entity.pdbx_description
1 polymer ?
#
loop_
_entity_poly.entity_id
_entity_poly.type
_entity_poly.pdbx_seq_one_letter_code
_entity_poly.pdbx_strand_id
1 'polypeptide(L)'
;MRVLILTCNTGGGHNAVAAALRDSLQRCGASCDVMDGLGFISKKASKFVSKWHTRFYRRYPKLYKAGYMSAEGDKEMDRRDGPVYRYIARGARRLGRTLQSGGYDAVVCVHVIPAMMMTALKQAWSACPVFCFVATDYTCSPTVGACTPDICVIPHQELADEFVSCGIARDTLLPAGIPVRSAFREHGDRAAARKALGLPETGRHIVLMSGSIGCGPMGDVAEDLNMRMADGDFATVLCGSNKQMRYALELRRLYRVEAVGFTTQVQLYMDSADVLVSKPGG
;
A
#
# COMPACT_ATOMS: atom_id res chain seq x y z
N MET A 1 -3.22 -25.92 0.40
CA MET A 1 -2.39 -24.96 1.17
C MET A 1 -3.28 -23.85 1.68
N ARG A 2 -3.19 -23.53 2.98
CA ARG A 2 -3.94 -22.41 3.60
C ARG A 2 -2.97 -21.31 4.01
N VAL A 3 -3.21 -20.08 3.53
CA VAL A 3 -2.32 -18.94 3.69
C VAL A 3 -3.00 -17.82 4.48
N LEU A 4 -2.33 -17.28 5.48
CA LEU A 4 -2.75 -16.05 6.15
C LEU A 4 -1.98 -14.86 5.60
N ILE A 5 -2.69 -13.89 5.05
CA ILE A 5 -2.10 -12.62 4.57
C ILE A 5 -2.35 -11.55 5.64
N LEU A 6 -1.28 -10.96 6.15
CA LEU A 6 -1.31 -9.93 7.18
C LEU A 6 -0.97 -8.56 6.58
N THR A 7 -1.94 -7.65 6.63
CA THR A 7 -1.80 -6.26 6.24
C THR A 7 -1.94 -5.32 7.43
N CYS A 8 -1.85 -4.01 7.22
CA CYS A 8 -2.23 -2.98 8.18
C CYS A 8 -3.09 -1.92 7.50
N ASN A 9 -4.15 -1.50 8.15
CA ASN A 9 -5.06 -0.45 7.65
C ASN A 9 -4.47 0.97 7.83
N THR A 10 -3.19 1.14 7.46
CA THR A 10 -2.47 2.43 7.51
C THR A 10 -2.50 3.18 6.18
N GLY A 11 -2.95 2.51 5.09
CA GLY A 11 -3.05 3.09 3.75
C GLY A 11 -3.64 2.12 2.73
N GLY A 12 -3.87 2.60 1.50
CA GLY A 12 -4.43 1.77 0.43
C GLY A 12 -3.43 0.81 -0.22
N GLY A 13 -2.13 1.13 -0.20
CA GLY A 13 -1.08 0.36 -0.88
C GLY A 13 -0.97 -1.06 -0.33
N HIS A 14 -0.71 -1.22 0.96
CA HIS A 14 -0.60 -2.55 1.60
C HIS A 14 -1.87 -3.40 1.40
N ASN A 15 -3.05 -2.79 1.50
CA ASN A 15 -4.32 -3.50 1.27
C ASN A 15 -4.49 -3.92 -0.20
N ALA A 16 -4.01 -3.10 -1.14
CA ALA A 16 -4.03 -3.45 -2.57
C ALA A 16 -3.09 -4.63 -2.88
N VAL A 17 -1.89 -4.63 -2.29
CA VAL A 17 -0.93 -5.75 -2.39
C VAL A 17 -1.51 -7.02 -1.75
N ALA A 18 -2.10 -6.92 -0.56
CA ALA A 18 -2.76 -8.06 0.10
C ALA A 18 -3.89 -8.66 -0.75
N ALA A 19 -4.71 -7.80 -1.37
CA ALA A 19 -5.77 -8.25 -2.28
C ALA A 19 -5.20 -8.92 -3.54
N ALA A 20 -4.15 -8.34 -4.15
CA ALA A 20 -3.50 -8.91 -5.33
C ALA A 20 -2.91 -10.29 -5.04
N LEU A 21 -2.25 -10.44 -3.89
CA LEU A 21 -1.70 -11.73 -3.43
C LEU A 21 -2.81 -12.75 -3.19
N ARG A 22 -3.87 -12.37 -2.45
CA ARG A 22 -5.01 -13.26 -2.24
C ARG A 22 -5.57 -13.78 -3.56
N ASP A 23 -5.86 -12.87 -4.48
CA ASP A 23 -6.47 -13.23 -5.76
C ASP A 23 -5.54 -14.11 -6.61
N SER A 24 -4.23 -13.90 -6.56
CA SER A 24 -3.23 -14.75 -7.23
C SER A 24 -3.11 -16.13 -6.59
N LEU A 25 -2.99 -16.20 -5.27
CA LEU A 25 -2.86 -17.46 -4.54
C LEU A 25 -4.12 -18.33 -4.66
N GLN A 26 -5.31 -17.70 -4.63
CA GLN A 26 -6.58 -18.41 -4.84
C GLN A 26 -6.68 -19.01 -6.24
N ARG A 27 -6.19 -18.30 -7.28
CA ARG A 27 -6.10 -18.89 -8.65
C ARG A 27 -5.15 -20.08 -8.73
N CYS A 28 -4.15 -20.12 -7.85
CA CYS A 28 -3.24 -21.27 -7.72
C CYS A 28 -3.80 -22.38 -6.79
N GLY A 29 -5.07 -22.29 -6.39
CA GLY A 29 -5.72 -23.31 -5.55
C GLY A 29 -5.45 -23.19 -4.05
N ALA A 30 -4.86 -22.09 -3.57
CA ALA A 30 -4.69 -21.87 -2.13
C ALA A 30 -5.95 -21.27 -1.50
N SER A 31 -6.23 -21.62 -0.25
CA SER A 31 -7.22 -20.93 0.60
C SER A 31 -6.53 -19.78 1.31
N CYS A 32 -7.06 -18.57 1.23
CA CYS A 32 -6.43 -17.36 1.75
C CYS A 32 -7.37 -16.58 2.68
N ASP A 33 -6.88 -16.27 3.89
CA ASP A 33 -7.51 -15.32 4.79
C ASP A 33 -6.68 -14.03 4.82
N VAL A 34 -7.34 -12.86 4.85
CA VAL A 34 -6.67 -11.55 4.97
C VAL A 34 -7.07 -10.90 6.28
N MET A 35 -6.11 -10.55 7.12
CA MET A 35 -6.36 -9.94 8.43
C MET A 35 -5.52 -8.69 8.66
N ASP A 36 -6.07 -7.75 9.46
CA ASP A 36 -5.33 -6.57 9.94
C ASP A 36 -4.42 -6.95 11.11
N GLY A 37 -3.10 -6.85 10.88
CA GLY A 37 -2.07 -7.14 11.88
C GLY A 37 -2.18 -6.29 13.14
N LEU A 38 -2.58 -5.03 13.04
CA LEU A 38 -2.79 -4.16 14.20
C LEU A 38 -3.87 -4.70 15.16
N GLY A 39 -4.83 -5.48 14.65
CA GLY A 39 -5.88 -6.09 15.45
C GLY A 39 -5.35 -7.08 16.51
N PHE A 40 -4.20 -7.70 16.26
CA PHE A 40 -3.54 -8.60 17.22
C PHE A 40 -2.91 -7.85 18.39
N ILE A 41 -2.47 -6.61 18.21
CA ILE A 41 -1.96 -5.77 19.30
C ILE A 41 -3.12 -5.27 20.14
N SER A 42 -4.09 -4.58 19.52
CA SER A 42 -5.30 -4.07 20.17
C SER A 42 -6.37 -3.73 19.13
N LYS A 43 -7.62 -4.19 19.36
CA LYS A 43 -8.76 -3.79 18.49
C LYS A 43 -9.02 -2.27 18.51
N LYS A 44 -8.72 -1.59 19.62
CA LYS A 44 -8.82 -0.12 19.74
C LYS A 44 -7.66 0.57 19.00
N ALA A 45 -6.44 0.03 19.09
CA ALA A 45 -5.27 0.56 18.40
C ALA A 45 -5.43 0.53 16.88
N SER A 46 -5.94 -0.56 16.29
CA SER A 46 -6.21 -0.67 14.86
C SER A 46 -7.12 0.46 14.36
N LYS A 47 -8.27 0.67 15.02
CA LYS A 47 -9.21 1.74 14.65
C LYS A 47 -8.64 3.15 14.87
N PHE A 48 -7.88 3.34 15.94
CA PHE A 48 -7.28 4.63 16.30
C PHE A 48 -6.14 4.99 15.33
N VAL A 49 -5.19 4.09 15.12
CA VAL A 49 -4.05 4.29 14.21
C VAL A 49 -4.53 4.58 12.79
N SER A 50 -5.49 3.81 12.27
CA SER A 50 -6.04 4.00 10.93
C SER A 50 -6.67 5.40 10.74
N LYS A 51 -7.47 5.87 11.72
CA LYS A 51 -8.10 7.21 11.67
C LYS A 51 -7.09 8.34 11.85
N TRP A 52 -6.17 8.20 12.83
CA TRP A 52 -5.16 9.20 13.14
C TRP A 52 -4.14 9.34 12.03
N HIS A 53 -3.63 8.23 11.50
CA HIS A 53 -2.69 8.21 10.39
C HIS A 53 -3.23 9.00 9.19
N THR A 54 -4.46 8.69 8.73
CA THR A 54 -5.09 9.39 7.62
C THR A 54 -5.31 10.88 7.92
N ARG A 55 -5.78 11.22 9.13
CA ARG A 55 -6.07 12.60 9.52
C ARG A 55 -4.79 13.42 9.68
N PHE A 56 -3.74 12.85 10.29
CA PHE A 56 -2.46 13.50 10.50
C PHE A 56 -1.71 13.70 9.18
N TYR A 57 -1.68 12.70 8.32
CA TYR A 57 -1.09 12.79 6.99
C TYR A 57 -1.75 13.89 6.13
N ARG A 58 -3.07 14.04 6.19
CA ARG A 58 -3.80 15.11 5.47
C ARG A 58 -3.57 16.49 6.05
N ARG A 59 -3.57 16.61 7.37
CA ARG A 59 -3.58 17.93 8.06
C ARG A 59 -2.17 18.50 8.21
N TYR A 60 -1.17 17.65 8.39
CA TYR A 60 0.20 18.02 8.68
C TYR A 60 1.23 17.23 7.84
N PRO A 61 1.21 17.32 6.51
CA PRO A 61 2.06 16.48 5.65
C PRO A 61 3.57 16.75 5.86
N LYS A 62 3.97 18.00 6.15
CA LYS A 62 5.37 18.35 6.43
C LYS A 62 5.83 17.76 7.77
N LEU A 63 4.98 17.79 8.80
CA LEU A 63 5.29 17.24 10.12
C LEU A 63 5.27 15.70 10.08
N TYR A 64 4.38 15.12 9.30
CA TYR A 64 4.37 13.68 9.03
C TYR A 64 5.67 13.22 8.37
N LYS A 65 6.11 13.94 7.33
CA LYS A 65 7.39 13.67 6.66
C LYS A 65 8.58 13.80 7.64
N ALA A 66 8.62 14.85 8.44
CA ALA A 66 9.67 15.03 9.43
C ALA A 66 9.68 13.93 10.49
N GLY A 67 8.50 13.53 11.00
CA GLY A 67 8.37 12.43 11.94
C GLY A 67 8.74 11.08 11.33
N TYR A 68 8.39 10.83 10.07
CA TYR A 68 8.78 9.63 9.34
C TYR A 68 10.31 9.57 9.15
N MET A 69 10.93 10.67 8.70
CA MET A 69 12.38 10.74 8.54
C MET A 69 13.14 10.65 9.88
N SER A 70 12.60 11.22 10.98
CA SER A 70 13.17 11.03 12.31
C SER A 70 13.07 9.58 12.76
N ALA A 71 11.95 8.91 12.49
CA ALA A 71 11.77 7.51 12.82
C ALA A 71 12.68 6.60 11.98
N GLU A 72 12.93 6.94 10.71
CA GLU A 72 13.90 6.23 9.85
C GLU A 72 15.36 6.45 10.30
N GLY A 73 15.68 7.57 10.96
CA GLY A 73 17.02 7.87 11.48
C GLY A 73 17.27 7.37 12.90
N ASP A 74 16.26 6.91 13.62
CA ASP A 74 16.35 6.49 15.01
C ASP A 74 16.69 5.00 15.12
N LYS A 75 18.00 4.71 15.23
CA LYS A 75 18.53 3.34 15.41
C LYS A 75 17.97 2.61 16.64
N GLU A 76 17.41 3.32 17.63
CA GLU A 76 16.79 2.68 18.80
C GLU A 76 15.41 2.08 18.48
N MET A 77 14.66 2.68 17.55
CA MET A 77 13.38 2.11 17.09
C MET A 77 13.55 0.80 16.32
N ASP A 78 14.70 0.61 15.68
CA ASP A 78 15.03 -0.56 14.86
C ASP A 78 15.59 -1.74 15.66
N ARG A 79 15.87 -1.56 16.95
CA ARG A 79 16.40 -2.62 17.79
C ARG A 79 15.32 -3.61 18.20
N ARG A 80 15.60 -4.92 18.03
CA ARG A 80 14.71 -6.02 18.46
C ARG A 80 14.41 -6.02 19.96
N ASP A 81 15.16 -5.29 20.77
CA ASP A 81 14.95 -5.11 22.21
C ASP A 81 14.31 -3.76 22.57
N GLY A 82 14.05 -2.89 21.58
CA GLY A 82 13.46 -1.58 21.75
C GLY A 82 12.02 -1.62 22.29
N PRO A 83 11.54 -0.52 22.92
CA PRO A 83 10.21 -0.47 23.51
C PRO A 83 9.08 -0.64 22.48
N VAL A 84 9.28 -0.12 21.27
CA VAL A 84 8.32 -0.25 20.16
C VAL A 84 8.20 -1.71 19.71
N TYR A 85 9.35 -2.37 19.49
CA TYR A 85 9.36 -3.79 19.14
C TYR A 85 8.66 -4.63 20.20
N ARG A 86 9.00 -4.42 21.50
CA ARG A 86 8.37 -5.14 22.63
C ARG A 86 6.85 -4.91 22.70
N TYR A 87 6.39 -3.70 22.39
CA TYR A 87 4.95 -3.42 22.33
C TYR A 87 4.26 -4.18 21.19
N ILE A 88 4.85 -4.18 19.99
CA ILE A 88 4.35 -4.91 18.81
C ILE A 88 4.39 -6.42 19.08
N ALA A 89 5.47 -6.94 19.64
CA ALA A 89 5.65 -8.36 19.96
C ALA A 89 4.58 -8.91 20.92
N ARG A 90 3.92 -8.06 21.72
CA ARG A 90 2.76 -8.49 22.55
C ARG A 90 1.62 -9.06 21.70
N GLY A 91 1.49 -8.63 20.44
CA GLY A 91 0.53 -9.15 19.48
C GLY A 91 0.84 -10.59 19.04
N ALA A 92 2.12 -10.99 19.09
CA ALA A 92 2.57 -12.30 18.64
C ALA A 92 1.83 -13.45 19.32
N ARG A 93 1.57 -13.37 20.63
CA ARG A 93 0.84 -14.44 21.36
C ARG A 93 -0.58 -14.66 20.82
N ARG A 94 -1.28 -13.59 20.44
CA ARG A 94 -2.63 -13.69 19.86
C ARG A 94 -2.56 -14.21 18.44
N LEU A 95 -1.59 -13.73 17.66
CA LEU A 95 -1.32 -14.22 16.32
C LEU A 95 -1.00 -15.72 16.35
N GLY A 96 -0.14 -16.18 17.24
CA GLY A 96 0.21 -17.60 17.41
C GLY A 96 -1.01 -18.49 17.67
N ARG A 97 -1.94 -18.07 18.54
CA ARG A 97 -3.20 -18.80 18.76
C ARG A 97 -4.04 -18.87 17.50
N THR A 98 -4.13 -17.78 16.74
CA THR A 98 -4.86 -17.74 15.46
C THR A 98 -4.23 -18.69 14.44
N LEU A 99 -2.91 -18.75 14.36
CA LEU A 99 -2.19 -19.64 13.46
C LEU A 99 -2.43 -21.11 13.82
N GLN A 100 -2.33 -21.45 15.12
CA GLN A 100 -2.56 -22.81 15.62
C GLN A 100 -4.01 -23.27 15.37
N SER A 101 -5.01 -22.43 15.72
CA SER A 101 -6.41 -22.77 15.53
C SER A 101 -6.84 -22.75 14.06
N GLY A 102 -6.16 -21.99 13.22
CA GLY A 102 -6.49 -21.81 11.80
C GLY A 102 -5.86 -22.86 10.88
N GLY A 103 -4.82 -23.59 11.31
CA GLY A 103 -4.12 -24.58 10.49
C GLY A 103 -3.52 -23.95 9.23
N TYR A 104 -2.82 -22.81 9.39
CA TYR A 104 -2.15 -22.13 8.28
C TYR A 104 -0.79 -22.77 7.98
N ASP A 105 -0.54 -23.04 6.70
CA ASP A 105 0.72 -23.59 6.20
C ASP A 105 1.77 -22.47 6.02
N ALA A 106 1.32 -21.26 5.68
CA ALA A 106 2.19 -20.10 5.44
C ALA A 106 1.54 -18.79 5.90
N VAL A 107 2.38 -17.81 6.23
CA VAL A 107 1.98 -16.44 6.56
C VAL A 107 2.70 -15.46 5.63
N VAL A 108 1.95 -14.58 5.00
CA VAL A 108 2.50 -13.51 4.15
C VAL A 108 2.23 -12.15 4.81
N CYS A 109 3.28 -11.43 5.15
CA CYS A 109 3.19 -10.09 5.73
C CYS A 109 3.48 -9.04 4.66
N VAL A 110 2.55 -8.14 4.39
CA VAL A 110 2.74 -7.00 3.47
C VAL A 110 2.99 -5.68 4.22
N HIS A 111 3.27 -5.77 5.52
CA HIS A 111 3.60 -4.63 6.37
C HIS A 111 4.56 -5.06 7.48
N VAL A 112 5.46 -4.18 7.89
CA VAL A 112 6.50 -4.48 8.87
C VAL A 112 5.96 -4.86 10.25
N ILE A 113 4.85 -4.26 10.71
CA ILE A 113 4.28 -4.55 12.04
C ILE A 113 3.93 -6.04 12.21
N PRO A 114 3.13 -6.69 11.35
CA PRO A 114 2.92 -8.12 11.45
C PRO A 114 4.19 -8.95 11.21
N ALA A 115 5.14 -8.46 10.40
CA ALA A 115 6.41 -9.13 10.20
C ALA A 115 7.26 -9.20 11.49
N MET A 116 7.25 -8.12 12.28
CA MET A 116 7.88 -8.11 13.62
C MET A 116 7.22 -9.11 14.57
N MET A 117 5.87 -9.25 14.53
CA MET A 117 5.17 -10.25 15.33
C MET A 117 5.52 -11.68 14.91
N MET A 118 5.62 -11.93 13.60
CA MET A 118 6.05 -13.23 13.08
C MET A 118 7.48 -13.56 13.49
N THR A 119 8.38 -12.58 13.44
CA THR A 119 9.76 -12.74 13.91
C THR A 119 9.80 -13.14 15.39
N ALA A 120 9.02 -12.48 16.25
CA ALA A 120 8.94 -12.82 17.68
C ALA A 120 8.33 -14.22 17.91
N LEU A 121 7.34 -14.62 17.09
CA LEU A 121 6.78 -15.97 17.15
C LEU A 121 7.78 -17.05 16.75
N LYS A 122 8.51 -16.82 15.68
CA LYS A 122 9.50 -17.75 15.14
C LYS A 122 10.62 -18.06 16.15
N GLN A 123 10.98 -17.08 16.97
CA GLN A 123 11.93 -17.26 18.07
C GLN A 123 11.39 -18.12 19.21
N ALA A 124 10.07 -18.09 19.44
CA ALA A 124 9.42 -18.77 20.56
C ALA A 124 8.73 -20.10 20.17
N TRP A 125 8.59 -20.37 18.88
CA TRP A 125 7.81 -21.51 18.37
C TRP A 125 8.49 -22.13 17.16
N SER A 126 9.13 -23.30 17.37
CA SER A 126 9.89 -24.02 16.32
C SER A 126 9.04 -24.52 15.15
N ALA A 127 7.77 -24.83 15.40
CA ALA A 127 6.81 -25.28 14.36
C ALA A 127 6.03 -24.11 13.75
N CYS A 128 6.60 -22.89 13.74
CA CYS A 128 5.97 -21.73 13.14
C CYS A 128 5.81 -21.93 11.63
N PRO A 129 4.65 -21.58 11.03
CA PRO A 129 4.47 -21.63 9.58
C PRO A 129 5.52 -20.81 8.83
N VAL A 130 5.78 -21.18 7.56
CA VAL A 130 6.67 -20.41 6.68
C VAL A 130 6.24 -18.95 6.66
N PHE A 131 7.20 -18.05 6.88
CA PHE A 131 6.97 -16.63 6.95
C PHE A 131 7.58 -15.90 5.76
N CYS A 132 6.73 -15.32 4.93
CA CYS A 132 7.11 -14.48 3.79
C CYS A 132 6.83 -13.00 4.11
N PHE A 133 7.81 -12.12 3.89
CA PHE A 133 7.62 -10.68 3.88
C PHE A 133 7.61 -10.17 2.45
N VAL A 134 6.67 -9.30 2.10
CA VAL A 134 6.56 -8.67 0.79
C VAL A 134 6.73 -7.16 0.97
N ALA A 135 7.86 -6.64 0.48
CA ALA A 135 8.13 -5.21 0.47
C ALA A 135 7.19 -4.50 -0.50
N THR A 136 6.65 -3.36 -0.08
CA THR A 136 5.68 -2.57 -0.84
C THR A 136 6.21 -1.21 -1.28
N ASP A 137 7.46 -0.92 -0.96
CA ASP A 137 8.14 0.34 -1.29
C ASP A 137 9.48 0.04 -1.99
N TYR A 138 9.93 0.96 -2.85
CA TYR A 138 11.22 0.88 -3.56
C TYR A 138 12.40 1.32 -2.68
N THR A 139 12.30 1.07 -1.39
CA THR A 139 13.36 1.28 -0.40
C THR A 139 13.16 0.31 0.76
N CYS A 140 14.24 0.01 1.47
CA CYS A 140 14.18 -0.78 2.69
C CYS A 140 14.11 0.14 3.90
N SER A 141 13.00 0.11 4.64
CA SER A 141 12.96 0.75 5.95
C SER A 141 13.87 -0.01 6.92
N PRO A 142 14.71 0.69 7.73
CA PRO A 142 15.55 0.06 8.77
C PRO A 142 14.76 -0.89 9.68
N THR A 143 13.50 -0.57 9.97
CA THR A 143 12.60 -1.43 10.78
C THR A 143 12.39 -2.83 10.15
N VAL A 144 12.54 -2.97 8.83
CA VAL A 144 12.47 -4.26 8.13
C VAL A 144 13.64 -5.16 8.55
N GLY A 145 14.82 -4.59 8.80
CA GLY A 145 16.00 -5.31 9.28
C GLY A 145 15.82 -5.99 10.65
N ALA A 146 14.83 -5.55 11.44
CA ALA A 146 14.46 -6.25 12.67
C ALA A 146 13.69 -7.57 12.41
N CYS A 147 13.27 -7.84 11.18
CA CYS A 147 12.51 -9.03 10.80
C CYS A 147 13.41 -10.16 10.29
N THR A 148 12.95 -11.41 10.46
CA THR A 148 13.66 -12.63 10.00
C THR A 148 12.71 -13.50 9.16
N PRO A 149 12.29 -13.03 7.99
CA PRO A 149 11.45 -13.83 7.10
C PRO A 149 12.23 -15.02 6.53
N ASP A 150 11.51 -16.08 6.18
CA ASP A 150 12.08 -17.20 5.41
C ASP A 150 12.25 -16.81 3.94
N ILE A 151 11.35 -15.95 3.45
CA ILE A 151 11.37 -15.37 2.10
C ILE A 151 11.08 -13.89 2.22
N CYS A 152 11.92 -13.04 1.61
CA CYS A 152 11.72 -11.62 1.51
C CYS A 152 11.56 -11.21 0.04
N VAL A 153 10.32 -10.98 -0.38
CA VAL A 153 10.03 -10.48 -1.73
C VAL A 153 10.34 -9.00 -1.80
N ILE A 154 11.23 -8.62 -2.72
CA ILE A 154 11.66 -7.24 -2.94
C ILE A 154 11.23 -6.73 -4.33
N PRO A 155 11.06 -5.41 -4.50
CA PRO A 155 10.57 -4.82 -5.74
C PRO A 155 11.47 -5.04 -6.95
N HIS A 156 12.79 -4.99 -6.76
CA HIS A 156 13.76 -5.11 -7.84
C HIS A 156 15.10 -5.65 -7.34
N GLN A 157 15.85 -6.32 -8.22
CA GLN A 157 17.17 -6.89 -7.91
C GLN A 157 18.18 -5.83 -7.44
N GLU A 158 18.14 -4.64 -8.00
CA GLU A 158 19.04 -3.53 -7.63
C GLU A 158 18.89 -3.07 -6.17
N LEU A 159 17.76 -3.39 -5.52
CA LEU A 159 17.54 -3.10 -4.10
C LEU A 159 18.14 -4.16 -3.16
N ALA A 160 18.67 -5.27 -3.68
CA ALA A 160 19.13 -6.38 -2.86
C ALA A 160 20.19 -5.94 -1.84
N ASP A 161 21.15 -5.11 -2.26
CA ASP A 161 22.23 -4.64 -1.37
C ASP A 161 21.69 -3.69 -0.28
N GLU A 162 20.67 -2.89 -0.58
CA GLU A 162 20.00 -2.05 0.42
C GLU A 162 19.31 -2.91 1.48
N PHE A 163 18.56 -3.94 1.07
CA PHE A 163 17.91 -4.87 2.01
C PHE A 163 18.90 -5.64 2.86
N VAL A 164 20.03 -6.07 2.27
CA VAL A 164 21.11 -6.72 3.02
C VAL A 164 21.74 -5.76 4.03
N SER A 165 21.98 -4.50 3.64
CA SER A 165 22.54 -3.48 4.55
C SER A 165 21.61 -3.16 5.72
N CYS A 166 20.30 -3.32 5.53
CA CYS A 166 19.30 -3.23 6.59
C CYS A 166 19.25 -4.47 7.49
N GLY A 167 19.93 -5.58 7.15
CA GLY A 167 20.00 -6.79 7.97
C GLY A 167 19.18 -7.98 7.51
N ILE A 168 18.60 -7.93 6.31
CA ILE A 168 17.92 -9.08 5.69
C ILE A 168 18.96 -10.02 5.09
N ALA A 169 18.85 -11.32 5.37
CA ALA A 169 19.74 -12.33 4.83
C ALA A 169 19.59 -12.43 3.29
N ARG A 170 20.70 -12.38 2.56
CA ARG A 170 20.72 -12.33 1.09
C ARG A 170 20.05 -13.52 0.44
N ASP A 171 20.19 -14.70 1.02
CA ASP A 171 19.63 -15.97 0.55
C ASP A 171 18.09 -16.05 0.68
N THR A 172 17.49 -15.15 1.49
CA THR A 172 16.03 -15.03 1.61
C THR A 172 15.41 -14.09 0.58
N LEU A 173 16.21 -13.27 -0.12
CA LEU A 173 15.72 -12.27 -1.05
C LEU A 173 15.18 -12.88 -2.33
N LEU A 174 13.97 -12.47 -2.71
CA LEU A 174 13.31 -12.83 -3.96
C LEU A 174 12.90 -11.55 -4.72
N PRO A 175 13.62 -11.12 -5.76
CA PRO A 175 13.28 -9.95 -6.55
C PRO A 175 12.17 -10.30 -7.56
N ALA A 176 10.91 -10.12 -7.13
CA ALA A 176 9.74 -10.51 -7.92
C ALA A 176 8.77 -9.35 -8.23
N GLY A 177 9.11 -8.13 -7.80
CA GLY A 177 8.25 -6.97 -7.98
C GLY A 177 7.20 -6.80 -6.88
N ILE A 178 6.53 -5.64 -6.90
CA ILE A 178 5.38 -5.40 -6.02
C ILE A 178 4.14 -6.05 -6.63
N PRO A 179 3.42 -6.92 -5.90
CA PRO A 179 2.22 -7.58 -6.42
C PRO A 179 1.13 -6.57 -6.80
N VAL A 180 0.64 -6.67 -8.04
CA VAL A 180 -0.46 -5.86 -8.55
C VAL A 180 -1.66 -6.73 -8.93
N ARG A 181 -2.87 -6.17 -8.82
CA ARG A 181 -4.09 -6.87 -9.23
C ARG A 181 -4.05 -7.20 -10.72
N SER A 182 -4.63 -8.33 -11.11
CA SER A 182 -4.65 -8.79 -12.51
C SER A 182 -5.21 -7.74 -13.48
N ALA A 183 -6.20 -6.95 -13.06
CA ALA A 183 -6.77 -5.88 -13.86
C ALA A 183 -5.77 -4.81 -14.33
N PHE A 184 -4.59 -4.71 -13.70
CA PHE A 184 -3.51 -3.80 -14.13
C PHE A 184 -2.41 -4.49 -14.96
N ARG A 185 -2.53 -5.79 -15.21
CA ARG A 185 -1.53 -6.56 -15.98
C ARG A 185 -1.83 -6.59 -17.48
N GLU A 186 -3.09 -6.42 -17.82
CA GLU A 186 -3.57 -6.40 -19.20
C GLU A 186 -4.05 -4.97 -19.48
N HIS A 187 -3.50 -4.35 -20.51
CA HIS A 187 -3.97 -3.05 -20.97
C HIS A 187 -5.31 -3.22 -21.67
N GLY A 188 -6.30 -2.49 -21.20
CA GLY A 188 -7.58 -2.40 -21.87
C GLY A 188 -7.54 -1.53 -23.12
N ASP A 189 -8.53 -1.70 -23.99
CA ASP A 189 -8.75 -0.79 -25.12
C ASP A 189 -9.18 0.59 -24.61
N ARG A 190 -8.50 1.65 -25.06
CA ARG A 190 -8.74 3.02 -24.62
C ARG A 190 -10.15 3.50 -24.95
N ALA A 191 -10.63 3.22 -26.15
CA ALA A 191 -11.96 3.66 -26.59
C ALA A 191 -13.05 2.94 -25.78
N ALA A 192 -12.87 1.63 -25.53
CA ALA A 192 -13.78 0.87 -24.69
C ALA A 192 -13.78 1.39 -23.23
N ALA A 193 -12.61 1.74 -22.68
CA ALA A 193 -12.50 2.30 -21.34
C ALA A 193 -13.19 3.68 -21.24
N ARG A 194 -12.99 4.56 -22.23
CA ARG A 194 -13.68 5.86 -22.30
C ARG A 194 -15.19 5.69 -22.36
N LYS A 195 -15.65 4.81 -23.22
CA LYS A 195 -17.09 4.50 -23.36
C LYS A 195 -17.68 3.97 -22.05
N ALA A 196 -16.97 3.05 -21.38
CA ALA A 196 -17.42 2.49 -20.09
C ALA A 196 -17.52 3.53 -18.98
N LEU A 197 -16.66 4.57 -19.03
CA LEU A 197 -16.64 5.67 -18.06
C LEU A 197 -17.52 6.86 -18.46
N GLY A 198 -18.14 6.83 -19.66
CA GLY A 198 -18.92 7.96 -20.18
C GLY A 198 -18.07 9.19 -20.51
N LEU A 199 -16.79 8.99 -20.84
CA LEU A 199 -15.84 10.05 -21.15
C LEU A 199 -15.88 10.42 -22.66
N PRO A 200 -15.38 11.63 -23.05
CA PRO A 200 -15.25 12.01 -24.45
C PRO A 200 -14.42 11.00 -25.26
N GLU A 201 -14.87 10.71 -26.48
CA GLU A 201 -14.16 9.76 -27.36
C GLU A 201 -12.89 10.36 -27.94
N THR A 202 -12.84 11.67 -28.15
CA THR A 202 -11.73 12.42 -28.73
C THR A 202 -11.08 13.35 -27.70
N GLY A 203 -9.93 13.92 -28.06
CA GLY A 203 -9.13 14.76 -27.17
C GLY A 203 -8.20 13.93 -26.27
N ARG A 204 -7.21 14.59 -25.66
CA ARG A 204 -6.31 13.92 -24.70
C ARG A 204 -6.97 13.86 -23.33
N HIS A 205 -6.94 12.70 -22.73
CA HIS A 205 -7.40 12.47 -21.36
C HIS A 205 -6.21 12.45 -20.41
N ILE A 206 -6.18 13.37 -19.45
CA ILE A 206 -5.16 13.47 -18.41
C ILE A 206 -5.76 13.01 -17.09
N VAL A 207 -5.22 11.95 -16.51
CA VAL A 207 -5.66 11.44 -15.20
C VAL A 207 -4.69 11.88 -14.12
N LEU A 208 -5.20 12.57 -13.09
CA LEU A 208 -4.45 12.95 -11.91
C LEU A 208 -4.85 12.07 -10.74
N MET A 209 -3.86 11.45 -10.07
CA MET A 209 -4.13 10.63 -8.89
C MET A 209 -2.99 10.71 -7.88
N SER A 210 -3.32 10.75 -6.58
CA SER A 210 -2.35 10.78 -5.49
C SER A 210 -2.58 9.69 -4.45
N GLY A 211 -3.05 8.54 -4.93
CA GLY A 211 -3.36 7.36 -4.12
C GLY A 211 -4.73 7.44 -3.44
N SER A 212 -5.09 6.39 -2.69
CA SER A 212 -6.43 6.20 -2.12
C SER A 212 -6.85 7.25 -1.09
N ILE A 213 -5.89 7.94 -0.47
CA ILE A 213 -6.13 8.99 0.52
C ILE A 213 -6.41 10.34 -0.16
N GLY A 214 -5.91 10.55 -1.38
CA GLY A 214 -6.08 11.81 -2.13
C GLY A 214 -5.36 12.98 -1.46
N CYS A 215 -4.04 12.91 -1.34
CA CYS A 215 -3.19 13.95 -0.76
C CYS A 215 -2.27 14.58 -1.81
N GLY A 216 -1.82 15.82 -1.53
CA GLY A 216 -0.93 16.55 -2.43
C GLY A 216 -1.64 17.68 -3.18
N PRO A 217 -0.92 18.42 -4.02
CA PRO A 217 -1.40 19.65 -4.66
C PRO A 217 -2.23 19.38 -5.93
N MET A 218 -3.00 18.28 -5.97
CA MET A 218 -3.76 17.88 -7.16
C MET A 218 -4.78 18.94 -7.61
N GLY A 219 -5.31 19.72 -6.66
CA GLY A 219 -6.22 20.81 -6.96
C GLY A 219 -5.55 21.94 -7.75
N ASP A 220 -4.34 22.32 -7.37
CA ASP A 220 -3.59 23.39 -8.04
C ASP A 220 -3.09 22.92 -9.40
N VAL A 221 -2.63 21.66 -9.49
CA VAL A 221 -2.24 21.04 -10.78
C VAL A 221 -3.44 20.95 -11.73
N ALA A 222 -4.62 20.62 -11.23
CA ALA A 222 -5.84 20.56 -12.04
C ALA A 222 -6.26 21.95 -12.58
N GLU A 223 -6.08 23.00 -11.78
CA GLU A 223 -6.35 24.37 -12.18
C GLU A 223 -5.38 24.84 -13.26
N ASP A 224 -4.10 24.60 -13.08
CA ASP A 224 -3.06 24.88 -14.09
C ASP A 224 -3.32 24.14 -15.42
N LEU A 225 -3.70 22.86 -15.34
CA LEU A 225 -4.06 22.08 -16.53
C LEU A 225 -5.29 22.64 -17.22
N ASN A 226 -6.35 23.00 -16.46
CA ASN A 226 -7.56 23.58 -17.03
C ASN A 226 -7.29 24.85 -17.87
N MET A 227 -6.27 25.65 -17.49
CA MET A 227 -5.88 26.84 -18.22
C MET A 227 -5.00 26.56 -19.46
N ARG A 228 -4.25 25.42 -19.46
CA ARG A 228 -3.22 25.13 -20.47
C ARG A 228 -3.59 24.04 -21.46
N MET A 229 -4.62 23.24 -21.17
CA MET A 229 -5.08 22.19 -22.08
C MET A 229 -5.59 22.78 -23.40
N ALA A 230 -5.30 22.08 -24.50
CA ALA A 230 -5.82 22.44 -25.81
C ALA A 230 -7.35 22.17 -25.89
N ASP A 231 -7.99 22.73 -26.91
CA ASP A 231 -9.42 22.50 -27.12
C ASP A 231 -9.70 21.01 -27.38
N GLY A 232 -10.71 20.50 -26.69
CA GLY A 232 -11.05 19.09 -26.71
C GLY A 232 -10.33 18.23 -25.68
N ASP A 233 -9.21 18.68 -25.09
CA ASP A 233 -8.54 17.95 -24.00
C ASP A 233 -9.31 18.07 -22.69
N PHE A 234 -9.23 17.05 -21.85
CA PHE A 234 -9.89 17.02 -20.56
C PHE A 234 -9.09 16.25 -19.52
N ALA A 235 -9.39 16.49 -18.25
CA ALA A 235 -8.72 15.83 -17.14
C ALA A 235 -9.70 15.24 -16.14
N THR A 236 -9.30 14.15 -15.50
CA THR A 236 -10.01 13.55 -14.37
C THR A 236 -9.11 13.52 -13.15
N VAL A 237 -9.58 14.06 -12.02
CA VAL A 237 -8.88 14.01 -10.74
C VAL A 237 -9.48 12.92 -9.88
N LEU A 238 -8.74 11.84 -9.63
CA LEU A 238 -9.14 10.79 -8.72
C LEU A 238 -8.81 11.21 -7.28
N CYS A 239 -9.78 11.79 -6.60
CA CYS A 239 -9.65 12.35 -5.25
C CYS A 239 -9.57 11.29 -4.15
N GLY A 240 -9.78 10.01 -4.48
CA GLY A 240 -9.81 8.94 -3.48
C GLY A 240 -10.82 9.22 -2.36
N SER A 241 -10.43 8.98 -1.12
CA SER A 241 -11.29 9.23 0.05
C SER A 241 -11.31 10.70 0.51
N ASN A 242 -10.65 11.61 -0.22
CA ASN A 242 -10.60 13.05 0.13
C ASN A 242 -11.82 13.83 -0.37
N LYS A 243 -12.90 13.75 0.39
CA LYS A 243 -14.14 14.48 0.09
C LYS A 243 -13.96 16.01 0.03
N GLN A 244 -13.03 16.56 0.85
CA GLN A 244 -12.78 18.00 0.88
C GLN A 244 -12.12 18.48 -0.43
N MET A 245 -11.14 17.72 -0.94
CA MET A 245 -10.50 18.04 -2.22
C MET A 245 -11.51 17.94 -3.36
N ARG A 246 -12.30 16.87 -3.40
CA ARG A 246 -13.38 16.72 -4.40
C ARG A 246 -14.32 17.92 -4.39
N TYR A 247 -14.87 18.27 -3.23
CA TYR A 247 -15.76 19.42 -3.07
C TYR A 247 -15.10 20.75 -3.47
N ALA A 248 -13.84 20.97 -3.10
CA ALA A 248 -13.10 22.17 -3.49
C ALA A 248 -12.91 22.29 -5.01
N LEU A 249 -12.66 21.17 -5.71
CA LEU A 249 -12.59 21.14 -7.17
C LEU A 249 -13.93 21.38 -7.83
N GLU A 250 -15.00 20.79 -7.32
CA GLU A 250 -16.37 21.02 -7.80
C GLU A 250 -16.78 22.50 -7.67
N LEU A 251 -16.40 23.17 -6.58
CA LEU A 251 -16.65 24.61 -6.37
C LEU A 251 -15.88 25.51 -7.35
N ARG A 252 -14.67 25.11 -7.79
CA ARG A 252 -13.87 25.87 -8.76
C ARG A 252 -14.49 25.88 -10.16
N ARG A 253 -15.44 24.98 -10.45
CA ARG A 253 -16.16 24.86 -11.73
C ARG A 253 -15.21 24.84 -12.94
N LEU A 254 -14.15 24.06 -12.85
CA LEU A 254 -13.19 23.88 -13.93
C LEU A 254 -13.86 23.10 -15.06
N TYR A 255 -14.12 23.73 -16.20
CA TYR A 255 -14.98 23.17 -17.25
C TYR A 255 -14.37 21.97 -18.00
N ARG A 256 -13.04 21.79 -17.92
CA ARG A 256 -12.30 20.66 -18.53
C ARG A 256 -11.85 19.62 -17.50
N VAL A 257 -12.23 19.75 -16.25
CA VAL A 257 -11.74 18.89 -15.17
C VAL A 257 -12.92 18.29 -14.41
N GLU A 258 -12.94 16.97 -14.37
CA GLU A 258 -13.89 16.21 -13.55
C GLU A 258 -13.21 15.75 -12.24
N ALA A 259 -13.90 15.93 -11.11
CA ALA A 259 -13.44 15.46 -9.81
C ALA A 259 -14.19 14.18 -9.40
N VAL A 260 -13.49 13.05 -9.39
CA VAL A 260 -14.03 11.74 -9.03
C VAL A 260 -13.62 11.37 -7.61
N GLY A 261 -14.55 10.90 -6.80
CA GLY A 261 -14.30 10.40 -5.45
C GLY A 261 -13.56 9.06 -5.42
N PHE A 262 -13.75 8.30 -4.34
CA PHE A 262 -13.23 6.94 -4.27
C PHE A 262 -13.89 6.05 -5.33
N THR A 263 -13.08 5.39 -6.14
CA THR A 263 -13.54 4.46 -7.17
C THR A 263 -12.76 3.15 -7.10
N THR A 264 -13.41 2.06 -7.47
CA THR A 264 -12.79 0.74 -7.69
C THR A 264 -12.35 0.54 -9.14
N GLN A 265 -12.72 1.45 -10.04
CA GLN A 265 -12.47 1.39 -11.49
C GLN A 265 -11.19 2.14 -11.91
N VAL A 266 -10.20 2.26 -11.02
CA VAL A 266 -8.94 3.00 -11.29
C VAL A 266 -8.26 2.52 -12.56
N GLN A 267 -8.29 1.20 -12.84
CA GLN A 267 -7.69 0.65 -14.06
C GLN A 267 -8.36 1.19 -15.34
N LEU A 268 -9.70 1.38 -15.34
CA LEU A 268 -10.39 1.95 -16.50
C LEU A 268 -9.99 3.40 -16.76
N TYR A 269 -9.81 4.19 -15.69
CA TYR A 269 -9.28 5.56 -15.82
C TYR A 269 -7.85 5.55 -16.36
N MET A 270 -6.99 4.61 -15.92
CA MET A 270 -5.63 4.47 -16.45
C MET A 270 -5.64 4.03 -17.92
N ASP A 271 -6.49 3.07 -18.29
CA ASP A 271 -6.63 2.59 -19.68
C ASP A 271 -7.19 3.69 -20.61
N SER A 272 -8.08 4.56 -20.09
CA SER A 272 -8.65 5.67 -20.86
C SER A 272 -7.68 6.85 -21.06
N ALA A 273 -6.62 6.93 -20.27
CA ALA A 273 -5.72 8.07 -20.22
C ALA A 273 -4.66 8.08 -21.34
N ASP A 274 -4.34 9.27 -21.82
CA ASP A 274 -3.14 9.54 -22.62
C ASP A 274 -1.95 9.89 -21.71
N VAL A 275 -2.21 10.53 -20.58
CA VAL A 275 -1.20 10.93 -19.60
C VAL A 275 -1.71 10.63 -18.18
N LEU A 276 -0.84 10.04 -17.37
CA LEU A 276 -1.06 9.84 -15.94
C LEU A 276 -0.13 10.75 -15.15
N VAL A 277 -0.69 11.60 -14.30
CA VAL A 277 0.04 12.42 -13.33
C VAL A 277 -0.18 11.82 -11.94
N SER A 278 0.87 11.31 -11.34
CA SER A 278 0.79 10.65 -10.04
C SER A 278 1.94 11.09 -9.12
N LYS A 279 1.76 10.89 -7.82
CA LYS A 279 2.87 11.01 -6.87
C LYS A 279 3.73 9.74 -6.93
N PRO A 280 5.06 9.84 -6.69
CA PRO A 280 5.87 8.64 -6.44
C PRO A 280 5.39 7.94 -5.18
N GLY A 281 5.47 6.63 -5.17
CA GLY A 281 5.06 5.80 -4.05
C GLY A 281 5.24 4.33 -4.38
N GLY A 282 5.18 3.48 -3.37
CA GLY A 282 5.20 2.04 -3.56
C GLY A 282 3.87 1.51 -4.10
#